data_f502d2930babf1179f458b3ac781fd97
#
_entry.id   f502d2930babf1179f458b3ac781fd97
#
_cell.length_a   1.000
_cell.length_b   1.000
_cell.length_c   1.000
_cell.angle_alpha   90.00
_cell.angle_beta   90.00
_cell.angle_gamma   90.00
#
_symmetry.space_group_name_H-M   'P 1'
#
loop_
_entity.id
_entity.type
_entity.pdbx_description
1 polymer ?
#
loop_
_entity_poly.entity_id
_entity_poly.type
_entity_poly.pdbx_seq_one_letter_code
_entity_poly.pdbx_strand_id
1 'polypeptide(L)'
;MTTPDVLGRVRSLVEPALRAVVEGLDVRLRSSSTYHFGWTEVDGSSSDLGSGKGLRPALAVLSAEAVGAAAEVAVPGAVAVELVHNFSLVHDDIIDGDIERRHRATVWSAFGTDEAIIAGDALHNLAYQVLLDDPSPQRQEAAVRLTRATAAMIAGQAADMAFDDLPTVTLAECVAMEADKTGALLAYSASVGAVLAGATDAQVDALDEFGMELGCAYQAVDDVLGVWGDPSVTGKPVGNDLRERKKSLPVAVVLDQGGEAADELLAIYGSDADLTDDDVARATALLEAAGGRSHAESSAGAHLVLALTALDGLGFDDGAVADLNDLARFVADRDF
;
A
#
# COMPACT_ATOMS: atom_id res chain seq x y z
N MET A 1 9.99 14.95 9.13
CA MET A 1 11.06 13.91 9.07
C MET A 1 11.78 13.98 7.72
N THR A 2 13.10 13.79 7.66
CA THR A 2 13.83 13.73 6.38
C THR A 2 13.59 12.38 5.71
N THR A 3 13.39 12.38 4.39
CA THR A 3 13.24 11.13 3.61
C THR A 3 14.51 10.28 3.77
N PRO A 4 14.42 8.97 4.10
CA PRO A 4 15.59 8.11 4.22
C PRO A 4 16.43 8.06 2.94
N ASP A 5 17.75 8.15 3.06
CA ASP A 5 18.68 8.15 1.91
C ASP A 5 18.57 6.87 1.06
N VAL A 6 18.18 5.76 1.69
CA VAL A 6 17.96 4.47 1.02
C VAL A 6 16.93 4.54 -0.10
N LEU A 7 15.88 5.36 0.02
CA LEU A 7 14.86 5.49 -1.04
C LEU A 7 15.43 6.04 -2.34
N GLY A 8 16.35 7.02 -2.25
CA GLY A 8 17.04 7.58 -3.43
C GLY A 8 18.00 6.58 -4.09
N ARG A 9 18.76 5.83 -3.27
CA ARG A 9 19.66 4.77 -3.72
C ARG A 9 18.90 3.66 -4.45
N VAL A 10 17.83 3.16 -3.84
CA VAL A 10 17.01 2.09 -4.43
C VAL A 10 16.31 2.54 -5.69
N ARG A 11 15.77 3.76 -5.72
CA ARG A 11 15.18 4.31 -6.94
C ARG A 11 16.18 4.29 -8.09
N SER A 12 17.40 4.75 -7.86
CA SER A 12 18.45 4.76 -8.90
C SER A 12 18.81 3.35 -9.42
N LEU A 13 18.65 2.33 -8.57
CA LEU A 13 18.90 0.93 -8.93
C LEU A 13 17.74 0.31 -9.71
N VAL A 14 16.49 0.53 -9.25
CA VAL A 14 15.30 -0.22 -9.73
C VAL A 14 14.62 0.48 -10.91
N GLU A 15 14.57 1.81 -10.92
CA GLU A 15 13.83 2.58 -11.94
C GLU A 15 14.29 2.31 -13.38
N PRO A 16 15.58 2.15 -13.71
CA PRO A 16 15.97 1.80 -15.07
C PRO A 16 15.39 0.48 -15.57
N ALA A 17 15.32 -0.55 -14.72
CA ALA A 17 14.73 -1.83 -15.06
C ALA A 17 13.20 -1.73 -15.18
N LEU A 18 12.54 -1.01 -14.26
CA LEU A 18 11.10 -0.77 -14.32
C LEU A 18 10.72 -0.01 -15.60
N ARG A 19 11.46 1.04 -15.95
CA ARG A 19 11.24 1.77 -17.22
C ARG A 19 11.40 0.86 -18.43
N ALA A 20 12.47 0.07 -18.48
CA ALA A 20 12.74 -0.80 -19.61
C ALA A 20 11.59 -1.80 -19.90
N VAL A 21 10.99 -2.39 -18.85
CA VAL A 21 9.89 -3.34 -19.02
C VAL A 21 8.58 -2.65 -19.40
N VAL A 22 8.25 -1.50 -18.81
CA VAL A 22 7.05 -0.72 -19.14
C VAL A 22 7.14 -0.12 -20.55
N GLU A 23 8.30 0.40 -20.95
CA GLU A 23 8.54 0.90 -22.31
C GLU A 23 8.53 -0.22 -23.36
N GLY A 24 8.70 -1.47 -22.94
CA GLY A 24 8.57 -2.67 -23.78
C GLY A 24 7.12 -3.05 -24.11
N LEU A 25 6.12 -2.48 -23.45
CA LEU A 25 4.71 -2.71 -23.74
C LEU A 25 4.32 -2.28 -25.17
N ASP A 26 3.20 -2.82 -25.68
CA ASP A 26 2.58 -2.34 -26.92
C ASP A 26 2.40 -0.81 -26.86
N VAL A 27 2.57 -0.15 -28.00
CA VAL A 27 2.55 1.31 -28.09
C VAL A 27 1.29 1.95 -27.48
N ARG A 28 0.14 1.28 -27.54
CA ARG A 28 -1.12 1.77 -26.98
C ARG A 28 -1.12 1.75 -25.46
N LEU A 29 -0.62 0.66 -24.87
CA LEU A 29 -0.52 0.48 -23.41
C LEU A 29 0.63 1.28 -22.80
N ARG A 30 1.69 1.51 -23.56
CA ARG A 30 2.85 2.27 -23.11
C ARG A 30 2.49 3.70 -22.70
N SER A 31 1.64 4.36 -23.50
CA SER A 31 1.29 5.77 -23.25
C SER A 31 0.60 5.97 -21.91
N SER A 32 -0.45 5.21 -21.62
CA SER A 32 -1.19 5.28 -20.36
C SER A 32 -0.35 4.80 -19.17
N SER A 33 0.47 3.75 -19.36
CA SER A 33 1.36 3.24 -18.32
C SER A 33 2.47 4.22 -17.96
N THR A 34 3.20 4.78 -18.94
CA THR A 34 4.27 5.77 -18.66
C THR A 34 3.72 7.06 -18.06
N TYR A 35 2.50 7.45 -18.45
CA TYR A 35 1.77 8.54 -17.83
C TYR A 35 1.48 8.26 -16.35
N HIS A 36 0.97 7.07 -16.02
CA HIS A 36 0.68 6.67 -14.64
C HIS A 36 1.93 6.77 -13.75
N PHE A 37 3.08 6.31 -14.24
CA PHE A 37 4.36 6.41 -13.54
C PHE A 37 4.93 7.85 -13.47
N GLY A 38 4.29 8.84 -14.08
CA GLY A 38 4.75 10.23 -14.08
C GLY A 38 5.97 10.48 -14.98
N TRP A 39 6.25 9.59 -15.93
CA TRP A 39 7.37 9.73 -16.87
C TRP A 39 7.02 10.49 -18.14
N THR A 40 5.73 10.55 -18.47
CA THR A 40 5.23 11.31 -19.61
C THR A 40 3.96 12.08 -19.26
N GLU A 41 3.67 13.11 -20.03
CA GLU A 41 2.37 13.78 -20.05
C GLU A 41 1.40 13.07 -21.01
N VAL A 42 0.11 13.48 -21.03
CA VAL A 42 -0.93 12.89 -21.90
C VAL A 42 -0.56 13.02 -23.40
N ASP A 43 0.15 14.08 -23.77
CA ASP A 43 0.63 14.32 -25.14
C ASP A 43 1.90 13.54 -25.51
N GLY A 44 2.43 12.72 -24.58
CA GLY A 44 3.63 11.94 -24.75
C GLY A 44 4.94 12.71 -24.51
N SER A 45 4.88 14.00 -24.14
CA SER A 45 6.08 14.74 -23.75
C SER A 45 6.66 14.19 -22.45
N SER A 46 7.99 14.28 -22.28
CA SER A 46 8.67 13.78 -21.09
C SER A 46 8.26 14.56 -19.85
N SER A 47 8.03 13.84 -18.76
CA SER A 47 7.78 14.36 -17.42
C SER A 47 8.74 13.70 -16.43
N ASP A 48 8.99 14.32 -15.29
CA ASP A 48 9.87 13.79 -14.23
C ASP A 48 9.24 13.99 -12.85
N LEU A 49 7.94 13.72 -12.76
CA LEU A 49 7.19 13.87 -11.50
C LEU A 49 7.38 12.70 -10.55
N GLY A 50 7.91 11.58 -11.05
CA GLY A 50 8.19 10.38 -10.29
C GLY A 50 6.95 9.56 -9.91
N SER A 51 7.16 8.25 -9.68
CA SER A 51 6.09 7.26 -9.41
C SER A 51 5.69 7.15 -7.93
N GLY A 52 6.19 8.00 -7.04
CA GLY A 52 5.94 7.92 -5.60
C GLY A 52 7.22 7.70 -4.77
N LYS A 53 7.05 7.27 -3.51
CA LYS A 53 8.17 7.17 -2.54
C LYS A 53 9.06 5.93 -2.77
N GLY A 54 8.60 4.92 -3.49
CA GLY A 54 9.36 3.69 -3.76
C GLY A 54 9.57 2.81 -2.53
N LEU A 55 8.61 2.78 -1.60
CA LEU A 55 8.68 1.98 -0.36
C LEU A 55 8.82 0.48 -0.65
N ARG A 56 7.97 -0.07 -1.51
CA ARG A 56 7.97 -1.51 -1.82
C ARG A 56 9.26 -1.98 -2.50
N PRO A 57 9.77 -1.28 -3.51
CA PRO A 57 11.10 -1.56 -4.04
C PRO A 57 12.22 -1.47 -3.00
N ALA A 58 12.15 -0.51 -2.07
CA ALA A 58 13.14 -0.37 -1.02
C ALA A 58 13.15 -1.56 -0.08
N LEU A 59 11.98 -2.01 0.36
CA LEU A 59 11.85 -3.23 1.18
C LEU A 59 12.43 -4.46 0.46
N ALA A 60 12.15 -4.63 -0.83
CA ALA A 60 12.67 -5.74 -1.61
C ALA A 60 14.21 -5.73 -1.70
N VAL A 61 14.80 -4.57 -1.95
CA VAL A 61 16.26 -4.44 -2.03
C VAL A 61 16.90 -4.67 -0.66
N LEU A 62 16.37 -4.04 0.38
CA LEU A 62 16.89 -4.20 1.74
C LEU A 62 16.77 -5.63 2.25
N SER A 63 15.73 -6.37 1.87
CA SER A 63 15.61 -7.78 2.26
C SER A 63 16.70 -8.69 1.64
N ALA A 64 17.17 -8.40 0.44
CA ALA A 64 18.34 -9.09 -0.12
C ALA A 64 19.62 -8.72 0.62
N GLU A 65 19.82 -7.43 0.88
CA GLU A 65 20.99 -6.95 1.62
C GLU A 65 21.00 -7.49 3.06
N ALA A 66 19.85 -7.62 3.71
CA ALA A 66 19.73 -8.16 5.05
C ALA A 66 20.22 -9.61 5.16
N VAL A 67 20.10 -10.40 4.11
CA VAL A 67 20.64 -11.78 4.05
C VAL A 67 22.05 -11.83 3.44
N GLY A 68 22.73 -10.70 3.29
CA GLY A 68 24.11 -10.60 2.81
C GLY A 68 24.26 -10.72 1.29
N ALA A 69 23.19 -10.60 0.52
CA ALA A 69 23.23 -10.62 -0.94
C ALA A 69 23.45 -9.21 -1.52
N ALA A 70 23.85 -9.16 -2.78
CA ALA A 70 23.95 -7.89 -3.52
C ALA A 70 22.55 -7.33 -3.83
N ALA A 71 22.41 -6.01 -3.77
CA ALA A 71 21.13 -5.29 -4.01
C ALA A 71 20.49 -5.65 -5.37
N GLU A 72 21.30 -5.88 -6.39
CA GLU A 72 20.89 -6.21 -7.76
C GLU A 72 20.08 -7.52 -7.85
N VAL A 73 20.30 -8.44 -6.90
CA VAL A 73 19.56 -9.71 -6.83
C VAL A 73 18.06 -9.47 -6.65
N ALA A 74 17.69 -8.42 -5.92
CA ALA A 74 16.30 -8.07 -5.64
C ALA A 74 15.58 -7.34 -6.79
N VAL A 75 16.32 -6.80 -7.77
CA VAL A 75 15.73 -5.92 -8.81
C VAL A 75 14.50 -6.54 -9.49
N PRO A 76 14.49 -7.81 -9.90
CA PRO A 76 13.30 -8.39 -10.51
C PRO A 76 12.08 -8.44 -9.58
N GLY A 77 12.29 -8.75 -8.30
CA GLY A 77 11.23 -8.74 -7.28
C GLY A 77 10.72 -7.33 -6.98
N ALA A 78 11.64 -6.37 -6.88
CA ALA A 78 11.34 -4.96 -6.68
C ALA A 78 10.52 -4.37 -7.84
N VAL A 79 10.87 -4.71 -9.08
CA VAL A 79 10.09 -4.33 -10.27
C VAL A 79 8.72 -4.99 -10.25
N ALA A 80 8.66 -6.28 -9.98
CA ALA A 80 7.41 -7.04 -9.99
C ALA A 80 6.40 -6.51 -8.95
N VAL A 81 6.84 -6.24 -7.72
CA VAL A 81 5.95 -5.71 -6.68
C VAL A 81 5.49 -4.28 -6.99
N GLU A 82 6.36 -3.46 -7.57
CA GLU A 82 5.98 -2.09 -7.96
C GLU A 82 4.96 -2.10 -9.11
N LEU A 83 5.07 -3.04 -10.05
CA LEU A 83 4.08 -3.23 -11.12
C LEU A 83 2.73 -3.67 -10.57
N VAL A 84 2.69 -4.65 -9.63
CA VAL A 84 1.44 -5.07 -8.97
C VAL A 84 0.83 -3.92 -8.17
N HIS A 85 1.63 -3.15 -7.44
CA HIS A 85 1.11 -2.00 -6.72
C HIS A 85 0.52 -0.93 -7.66
N ASN A 86 1.19 -0.64 -8.77
CA ASN A 86 0.68 0.38 -9.70
C ASN A 86 -0.53 -0.12 -10.50
N PHE A 87 -0.62 -1.44 -10.79
CA PHE A 87 -1.85 -2.02 -11.33
C PHE A 87 -3.04 -1.79 -10.38
N SER A 88 -2.87 -2.07 -9.07
CA SER A 88 -3.94 -1.86 -8.09
C SER A 88 -4.36 -0.40 -8.03
N LEU A 89 -3.41 0.55 -8.01
CA LEU A 89 -3.74 1.98 -8.01
C LEU A 89 -4.54 2.43 -9.23
N VAL A 90 -4.22 1.90 -10.43
CA VAL A 90 -4.97 2.24 -11.66
C VAL A 90 -6.40 1.74 -11.60
N HIS A 91 -6.62 0.55 -11.03
CA HIS A 91 -7.97 -0.02 -10.88
C HIS A 91 -8.73 0.60 -9.71
N ASP A 92 -8.07 0.86 -8.58
CA ASP A 92 -8.66 1.54 -7.43
C ASP A 92 -9.19 2.94 -7.81
N ASP A 93 -8.44 3.71 -8.62
CA ASP A 93 -8.90 5.01 -9.14
C ASP A 93 -10.24 4.91 -9.90
N ILE A 94 -10.50 3.80 -10.60
CA ILE A 94 -11.77 3.56 -11.29
C ILE A 94 -12.87 3.19 -10.29
N ILE A 95 -12.56 2.31 -9.35
CA ILE A 95 -13.49 1.78 -8.34
C ILE A 95 -13.98 2.91 -7.44
N ASP A 96 -13.03 3.74 -6.96
CA ASP A 96 -13.30 4.85 -6.05
C ASP A 96 -13.84 6.11 -6.77
N GLY A 97 -13.77 6.14 -8.12
CA GLY A 97 -14.16 7.29 -8.93
C GLY A 97 -13.20 8.49 -8.78
N ASP A 98 -11.98 8.24 -8.34
CA ASP A 98 -10.95 9.26 -8.11
C ASP A 98 -10.50 9.85 -9.45
N ILE A 99 -10.82 11.13 -9.69
CA ILE A 99 -10.47 11.84 -10.94
C ILE A 99 -9.03 12.36 -10.93
N GLU A 100 -8.40 12.44 -9.76
CA GLU A 100 -7.06 12.98 -9.55
C GLU A 100 -6.27 12.13 -8.56
N ARG A 101 -4.98 11.90 -8.85
CA ARG A 101 -3.99 11.24 -7.99
C ARG A 101 -2.66 11.99 -8.06
N ARG A 102 -2.09 12.36 -6.91
CA ARG A 102 -0.81 13.09 -6.83
C ARG A 102 -0.82 14.38 -7.66
N HIS A 103 -1.94 15.14 -7.60
CA HIS A 103 -2.14 16.39 -8.34
C HIS A 103 -2.12 16.23 -9.87
N ARG A 104 -2.47 15.04 -10.37
CA ARG A 104 -2.61 14.75 -11.81
C ARG A 104 -3.90 13.96 -12.04
N ALA A 105 -4.51 14.15 -13.21
CA ALA A 105 -5.64 13.33 -13.62
C ALA A 105 -5.27 11.84 -13.55
N THR A 106 -6.18 11.00 -13.06
CA THR A 106 -6.00 9.55 -13.07
C THR A 106 -6.01 8.98 -14.48
N VAL A 107 -5.52 7.75 -14.68
CA VAL A 107 -5.48 7.14 -16.02
C VAL A 107 -6.87 7.09 -16.64
N TRP A 108 -7.89 6.66 -15.87
CA TRP A 108 -9.26 6.59 -16.40
C TRP A 108 -9.85 7.97 -16.73
N SER A 109 -9.51 8.99 -15.96
CA SER A 109 -9.95 10.37 -16.21
C SER A 109 -9.28 10.97 -17.45
N ALA A 110 -8.01 10.64 -17.71
CA ALA A 110 -7.22 11.18 -18.82
C ALA A 110 -7.38 10.40 -20.13
N PHE A 111 -7.49 9.06 -20.07
CA PHE A 111 -7.49 8.18 -21.26
C PHE A 111 -8.79 7.37 -21.41
N GLY A 112 -9.69 7.42 -20.42
CA GLY A 112 -10.93 6.65 -20.39
C GLY A 112 -10.83 5.34 -19.61
N THR A 113 -11.98 4.86 -19.14
CA THR A 113 -12.09 3.66 -18.29
C THR A 113 -11.54 2.39 -18.96
N ASP A 114 -11.88 2.19 -20.24
CA ASP A 114 -11.44 0.98 -20.98
C ASP A 114 -9.92 0.92 -21.07
N GLU A 115 -9.26 2.04 -21.34
CA GLU A 115 -7.80 2.12 -21.40
C GLU A 115 -7.18 1.86 -20.02
N ALA A 116 -7.76 2.41 -18.95
CA ALA A 116 -7.25 2.21 -17.60
C ALA A 116 -7.36 0.76 -17.14
N ILE A 117 -8.47 0.07 -17.44
CA ILE A 117 -8.62 -1.36 -17.13
C ILE A 117 -7.52 -2.18 -17.82
N ILE A 118 -7.33 -1.97 -19.13
CA ILE A 118 -6.35 -2.74 -19.90
C ILE A 118 -4.90 -2.37 -19.49
N ALA A 119 -4.64 -1.11 -19.13
CA ALA A 119 -3.33 -0.69 -18.63
C ALA A 119 -2.99 -1.38 -17.29
N GLY A 120 -3.95 -1.45 -16.37
CA GLY A 120 -3.79 -2.19 -15.12
C GLY A 120 -3.52 -3.69 -15.36
N ASP A 121 -4.31 -4.34 -16.22
CA ASP A 121 -4.11 -5.74 -16.60
C ASP A 121 -2.72 -5.98 -17.21
N ALA A 122 -2.23 -5.06 -18.03
CA ALA A 122 -0.91 -5.15 -18.64
C ALA A 122 0.20 -5.05 -17.60
N LEU A 123 0.11 -4.11 -16.64
CA LEU A 123 1.08 -3.98 -15.55
C LEU A 123 1.07 -5.23 -14.66
N HIS A 124 -0.11 -5.76 -14.33
CA HIS A 124 -0.26 -6.99 -13.56
C HIS A 124 0.41 -8.18 -14.25
N ASN A 125 0.13 -8.39 -15.54
CA ASN A 125 0.75 -9.48 -16.30
C ASN A 125 2.28 -9.30 -16.42
N LEU A 126 2.74 -8.07 -16.63
CA LEU A 126 4.17 -7.74 -16.76
C LEU A 126 4.95 -8.08 -15.50
N ALA A 127 4.36 -7.94 -14.31
CA ALA A 127 4.98 -8.31 -13.05
C ALA A 127 5.40 -9.78 -12.99
N TYR A 128 4.54 -10.69 -13.45
CA TYR A 128 4.86 -12.12 -13.51
C TYR A 128 5.85 -12.43 -14.63
N GLN A 129 5.72 -11.77 -15.77
CA GLN A 129 6.67 -11.93 -16.86
C GLN A 129 8.10 -11.62 -16.42
N VAL A 130 8.32 -10.50 -15.71
CA VAL A 130 9.63 -10.11 -15.16
C VAL A 130 10.23 -11.21 -14.28
N LEU A 131 9.44 -11.87 -13.46
CA LEU A 131 9.93 -12.96 -12.60
C LEU A 131 10.19 -14.26 -13.37
N LEU A 132 9.40 -14.55 -14.40
CA LEU A 132 9.43 -15.83 -15.13
C LEU A 132 10.35 -15.80 -16.34
N ASP A 133 10.92 -14.67 -16.73
CA ASP A 133 11.91 -14.57 -17.83
C ASP A 133 13.20 -15.37 -17.54
N ASP A 134 13.51 -15.61 -16.27
CA ASP A 134 14.59 -16.48 -15.83
C ASP A 134 14.00 -17.67 -15.02
N PRO A 135 14.14 -18.91 -15.47
CA PRO A 135 13.47 -20.08 -14.87
C PRO A 135 14.18 -20.63 -13.62
N SER A 136 14.92 -19.81 -12.88
CA SER A 136 15.55 -20.24 -11.62
C SER A 136 14.52 -20.62 -10.56
N PRO A 137 14.83 -21.57 -9.65
CA PRO A 137 13.93 -21.94 -8.56
C PRO A 137 13.50 -20.76 -7.69
N GLN A 138 14.42 -19.82 -7.42
CA GLN A 138 14.17 -18.62 -6.63
C GLN A 138 13.16 -17.70 -7.31
N ARG A 139 13.26 -17.51 -8.62
CA ARG A 139 12.31 -16.72 -9.40
C ARG A 139 10.93 -17.35 -9.46
N GLN A 140 10.87 -18.68 -9.58
CA GLN A 140 9.62 -19.42 -9.56
C GLN A 140 8.94 -19.28 -8.18
N GLU A 141 9.69 -19.43 -7.08
CA GLU A 141 9.16 -19.23 -5.72
C GLU A 141 8.69 -17.77 -5.53
N ALA A 142 9.47 -16.79 -5.96
CA ALA A 142 9.07 -15.39 -5.92
C ALA A 142 7.75 -15.14 -6.69
N ALA A 143 7.57 -15.75 -7.87
CA ALA A 143 6.33 -15.63 -8.64
C ALA A 143 5.14 -16.29 -7.92
N VAL A 144 5.34 -17.48 -7.30
CA VAL A 144 4.30 -18.16 -6.50
C VAL A 144 3.88 -17.32 -5.32
N ARG A 145 4.84 -16.75 -4.58
CA ARG A 145 4.56 -15.85 -3.43
C ARG A 145 3.84 -14.58 -3.88
N LEU A 146 4.26 -13.97 -5.01
CA LEU A 146 3.57 -12.81 -5.58
C LEU A 146 2.12 -13.13 -5.92
N THR A 147 1.85 -14.32 -6.48
CA THR A 147 0.49 -14.76 -6.79
C THR A 147 -0.39 -14.81 -5.53
N ARG A 148 0.15 -15.31 -4.41
CA ARG A 148 -0.57 -15.37 -3.12
C ARG A 148 -0.81 -13.99 -2.55
N ALA A 149 0.21 -13.13 -2.53
CA ALA A 149 0.10 -11.76 -2.04
C ALA A 149 -0.88 -10.92 -2.87
N THR A 150 -0.85 -11.07 -4.20
CA THR A 150 -1.80 -10.40 -5.09
C THR A 150 -3.23 -10.92 -4.89
N ALA A 151 -3.41 -12.22 -4.70
CA ALA A 151 -4.73 -12.81 -4.43
C ALA A 151 -5.30 -12.31 -3.10
N ALA A 152 -4.49 -12.20 -2.04
CA ALA A 152 -4.89 -11.63 -0.75
C ALA A 152 -5.27 -10.14 -0.92
N MET A 153 -4.42 -9.34 -1.59
CA MET A 153 -4.70 -7.93 -1.86
C MET A 153 -6.03 -7.73 -2.61
N ILE A 154 -6.32 -8.56 -3.62
CA ILE A 154 -7.59 -8.52 -4.36
C ILE A 154 -8.76 -8.92 -3.46
N ALA A 155 -8.59 -9.92 -2.60
CA ALA A 155 -9.62 -10.33 -1.64
C ALA A 155 -9.90 -9.23 -0.62
N GLY A 156 -8.85 -8.56 -0.11
CA GLY A 156 -8.97 -7.39 0.76
C GLY A 156 -9.72 -6.23 0.09
N GLN A 157 -9.40 -5.92 -1.18
CA GLN A 157 -10.13 -4.91 -1.94
C GLN A 157 -11.61 -5.28 -2.14
N ALA A 158 -11.90 -6.55 -2.41
CA ALA A 158 -13.29 -7.02 -2.53
C ALA A 158 -14.05 -6.94 -1.20
N ALA A 159 -13.38 -7.20 -0.07
CA ALA A 159 -13.97 -7.04 1.27
C ALA A 159 -14.23 -5.57 1.59
N ASP A 160 -13.29 -4.68 1.27
CA ASP A 160 -13.44 -3.23 1.46
C ASP A 160 -14.67 -2.69 0.70
N MET A 161 -14.80 -3.05 -0.59
CA MET A 161 -16.00 -2.71 -1.38
C MET A 161 -17.30 -3.29 -0.79
N ALA A 162 -17.25 -4.52 -0.29
CA ALA A 162 -18.44 -5.13 0.31
C ALA A 162 -18.85 -4.43 1.63
N PHE A 163 -17.92 -3.79 2.32
CA PHE A 163 -18.22 -3.01 3.53
C PHE A 163 -19.16 -1.83 3.25
N ASP A 164 -19.15 -1.26 2.05
CA ASP A 164 -20.03 -0.16 1.68
C ASP A 164 -21.52 -0.54 1.80
N ASP A 165 -21.85 -1.79 1.44
CA ASP A 165 -23.21 -2.32 1.47
C ASP A 165 -23.64 -2.81 2.87
N LEU A 166 -22.72 -2.95 3.82
CA LEU A 166 -22.99 -3.44 5.17
C LEU A 166 -23.32 -2.27 6.12
N PRO A 167 -24.33 -2.40 6.98
CA PRO A 167 -24.60 -1.38 8.00
C PRO A 167 -23.46 -1.30 9.03
N THR A 168 -22.90 -2.45 9.42
CA THR A 168 -21.83 -2.56 10.42
C THR A 168 -20.77 -3.54 9.95
N VAL A 169 -19.54 -3.32 10.43
CA VAL A 169 -18.38 -4.19 10.26
C VAL A 169 -17.77 -4.40 11.63
N THR A 170 -17.40 -5.64 11.96
CA THR A 170 -16.69 -5.95 13.19
C THR A 170 -15.23 -5.49 13.11
N LEU A 171 -14.61 -5.23 14.25
CA LEU A 171 -13.19 -4.92 14.31
C LEU A 171 -12.34 -6.04 13.68
N ALA A 172 -12.69 -7.30 13.90
CA ALA A 172 -11.97 -8.44 13.34
C ALA A 172 -12.04 -8.48 11.80
N GLU A 173 -13.19 -8.16 11.21
CA GLU A 173 -13.35 -8.09 9.73
C GLU A 173 -12.54 -6.93 9.16
N CYS A 174 -12.53 -5.76 9.80
CA CYS A 174 -11.75 -4.61 9.37
C CYS A 174 -10.25 -4.93 9.39
N VAL A 175 -9.72 -5.45 10.49
CA VAL A 175 -8.30 -5.83 10.60
C VAL A 175 -7.91 -6.90 9.58
N ALA A 176 -8.77 -7.90 9.32
CA ALA A 176 -8.50 -8.91 8.30
C ALA A 176 -8.46 -8.31 6.89
N MET A 177 -9.38 -7.41 6.57
CA MET A 177 -9.41 -6.70 5.29
C MET A 177 -8.14 -5.86 5.09
N GLU A 178 -7.70 -5.11 6.11
CA GLU A 178 -6.48 -4.29 6.05
C GLU A 178 -5.21 -5.13 5.88
N ALA A 179 -5.10 -6.27 6.60
CA ALA A 179 -4.00 -7.20 6.45
C ALA A 179 -3.94 -7.75 5.03
N ASP A 180 -5.07 -8.12 4.44
CA ASP A 180 -5.14 -8.61 3.08
C ASP A 180 -4.88 -7.51 2.04
N LYS A 181 -5.56 -6.36 2.13
CA LYS A 181 -5.49 -5.28 1.14
C LYS A 181 -4.11 -4.61 1.12
N THR A 182 -3.52 -4.37 2.30
CA THR A 182 -2.28 -3.59 2.43
C THR A 182 -1.11 -4.45 2.94
N GLY A 183 -1.33 -5.25 3.98
CA GLY A 183 -0.30 -6.06 4.63
C GLY A 183 0.33 -7.08 3.71
N ALA A 184 -0.46 -7.86 2.98
CA ALA A 184 0.02 -8.96 2.15
C ALA A 184 1.05 -8.54 1.09
N LEU A 185 0.84 -7.41 0.42
CA LEU A 185 1.79 -6.93 -0.59
C LEU A 185 3.04 -6.32 0.05
N LEU A 186 2.95 -5.74 1.26
CA LEU A 186 4.12 -5.27 2.01
C LEU A 186 4.93 -6.43 2.59
N ALA A 187 4.28 -7.51 3.05
CA ALA A 187 4.91 -8.76 3.45
C ALA A 187 5.76 -9.34 2.30
N TYR A 188 5.14 -9.49 1.11
CA TYR A 188 5.87 -9.91 -0.08
C TYR A 188 7.04 -8.94 -0.41
N SER A 189 6.81 -7.64 -0.33
CA SER A 189 7.85 -6.64 -0.61
C SER A 189 9.07 -6.82 0.28
N ALA A 190 8.84 -7.05 1.58
CA ALA A 190 9.89 -7.20 2.57
C ALA A 190 10.61 -8.56 2.52
N SER A 191 10.04 -9.58 1.85
CA SER A 191 10.61 -10.93 1.81
C SER A 191 11.18 -11.33 0.45
N VAL A 192 10.73 -10.73 -0.66
CA VAL A 192 11.07 -11.19 -2.02
C VAL A 192 12.55 -11.12 -2.35
N GLY A 193 13.29 -10.11 -1.86
CA GLY A 193 14.72 -10.01 -2.09
C GLY A 193 15.49 -11.15 -1.44
N ALA A 194 15.11 -11.55 -0.22
CA ALA A 194 15.66 -12.70 0.49
C ALA A 194 15.33 -14.02 -0.23
N VAL A 195 14.10 -14.18 -0.75
CA VAL A 195 13.71 -15.33 -1.60
C VAL A 195 14.61 -15.42 -2.82
N LEU A 196 14.81 -14.33 -3.53
CA LEU A 196 15.67 -14.27 -4.72
C LEU A 196 17.15 -14.53 -4.39
N ALA A 197 17.59 -14.16 -3.21
CA ALA A 197 18.94 -14.45 -2.68
C ALA A 197 19.11 -15.90 -2.24
N GLY A 198 18.05 -16.70 -2.12
CA GLY A 198 18.10 -18.08 -1.65
C GLY A 198 18.33 -18.18 -0.14
N ALA A 199 17.81 -17.23 0.62
CA ALA A 199 17.84 -17.24 2.09
C ALA A 199 17.12 -18.45 2.70
N THR A 200 17.34 -18.69 3.98
CA THR A 200 16.63 -19.76 4.72
C THR A 200 15.15 -19.40 4.90
N ASP A 201 14.29 -20.43 5.02
CA ASP A 201 12.85 -20.22 5.25
C ASP A 201 12.62 -19.35 6.50
N ALA A 202 13.37 -19.56 7.59
CA ALA A 202 13.25 -18.75 8.81
C ALA A 202 13.56 -17.26 8.58
N GLN A 203 14.53 -16.93 7.73
CA GLN A 203 14.84 -15.55 7.38
C GLN A 203 13.75 -14.93 6.49
N VAL A 204 13.26 -15.72 5.52
CA VAL A 204 12.16 -15.27 4.65
C VAL A 204 10.89 -15.04 5.46
N ASP A 205 10.53 -15.96 6.36
CA ASP A 205 9.32 -15.84 7.19
C ASP A 205 9.40 -14.63 8.14
N ALA A 206 10.55 -14.35 8.72
CA ALA A 206 10.74 -13.18 9.59
C ALA A 206 10.62 -11.84 8.80
N LEU A 207 11.14 -11.78 7.58
CA LEU A 207 11.00 -10.62 6.71
C LEU A 207 9.56 -10.46 6.22
N ASP A 208 8.86 -11.56 5.99
CA ASP A 208 7.43 -11.58 5.64
C ASP A 208 6.58 -11.04 6.81
N GLU A 209 6.86 -11.51 8.05
CA GLU A 209 6.24 -11.00 9.27
C GLU A 209 6.53 -9.50 9.46
N PHE A 210 7.80 -9.08 9.32
CA PHE A 210 8.16 -7.66 9.35
C PHE A 210 7.32 -6.83 8.38
N GLY A 211 7.18 -7.29 7.15
CA GLY A 211 6.43 -6.60 6.11
C GLY A 211 4.92 -6.57 6.37
N MET A 212 4.35 -7.67 6.91
CA MET A 212 2.95 -7.74 7.30
C MET A 212 2.63 -6.76 8.42
N GLU A 213 3.42 -6.77 9.47
CA GLU A 213 3.25 -5.89 10.63
C GLU A 213 3.44 -4.41 10.25
N LEU A 214 4.42 -4.13 9.38
CA LEU A 214 4.59 -2.79 8.80
C LEU A 214 3.38 -2.35 7.99
N GLY A 215 2.76 -3.27 7.24
CA GLY A 215 1.56 -3.01 6.46
C GLY A 215 0.35 -2.66 7.33
N CYS A 216 0.15 -3.40 8.41
CA CYS A 216 -0.90 -3.12 9.39
C CYS A 216 -0.65 -1.78 10.11
N ALA A 217 0.60 -1.49 10.49
CA ALA A 217 0.95 -0.19 11.07
C ALA A 217 0.68 0.96 10.07
N TYR A 218 1.07 0.78 8.80
CA TYR A 218 0.86 1.74 7.73
C TYR A 218 -0.63 2.06 7.55
N GLN A 219 -1.48 1.02 7.49
CA GLN A 219 -2.92 1.20 7.27
C GLN A 219 -3.58 1.88 8.48
N ALA A 220 -3.25 1.47 9.69
CA ALA A 220 -3.78 2.12 10.90
C ALA A 220 -3.43 3.61 10.97
N VAL A 221 -2.21 4.02 10.53
CA VAL A 221 -1.83 5.43 10.40
C VAL A 221 -2.62 6.13 9.30
N ASP A 222 -2.79 5.48 8.15
CA ASP A 222 -3.55 6.03 7.01
C ASP A 222 -5.01 6.29 7.40
N ASP A 223 -5.63 5.38 8.15
CA ASP A 223 -6.99 5.49 8.67
C ASP A 223 -7.15 6.65 9.68
N VAL A 224 -6.14 6.88 10.54
CA VAL A 224 -6.13 8.06 11.41
C VAL A 224 -6.03 9.34 10.56
N LEU A 225 -5.16 9.35 9.55
CA LEU A 225 -5.02 10.49 8.64
C LEU A 225 -6.27 10.75 7.80
N GLY A 226 -7.01 9.72 7.42
CA GLY A 226 -8.28 9.82 6.69
C GLY A 226 -9.37 10.57 7.44
N VAL A 227 -9.31 10.54 8.80
CA VAL A 227 -10.27 11.24 9.65
C VAL A 227 -9.71 12.55 10.22
N TRP A 228 -8.47 12.57 10.71
CA TRP A 228 -7.87 13.72 11.44
C TRP A 228 -6.73 14.41 10.70
N GLY A 229 -6.31 13.89 9.56
CA GLY A 229 -5.13 14.39 8.84
C GLY A 229 -5.28 15.82 8.32
N ASP A 230 -4.18 16.57 8.34
CA ASP A 230 -4.12 17.92 7.77
C ASP A 230 -4.18 17.83 6.23
N PRO A 231 -5.05 18.60 5.56
CA PRO A 231 -5.14 18.63 4.09
C PRO A 231 -3.82 18.96 3.39
N SER A 232 -2.93 19.70 4.05
CA SER A 232 -1.60 20.01 3.49
C SER A 232 -0.68 18.79 3.43
N VAL A 233 -0.96 17.75 4.24
CA VAL A 233 -0.21 16.49 4.30
C VAL A 233 -0.89 15.42 3.45
N THR A 234 -2.21 15.29 3.58
CA THR A 234 -3.00 14.23 2.93
C THR A 234 -3.40 14.57 1.49
N GLY A 235 -3.48 15.85 1.15
CA GLY A 235 -4.04 16.32 -0.12
C GLY A 235 -5.55 16.17 -0.24
N LYS A 236 -6.23 15.63 0.79
CA LYS A 236 -7.69 15.43 0.84
C LYS A 236 -8.30 16.30 1.97
N PRO A 237 -9.61 16.62 1.91
CA PRO A 237 -10.29 17.33 2.99
C PRO A 237 -10.23 16.58 4.32
N VAL A 238 -10.24 17.28 5.46
CA VAL A 238 -10.36 16.66 6.79
C VAL A 238 -11.62 15.81 6.84
N GLY A 239 -11.53 14.59 7.40
CA GLY A 239 -12.64 13.65 7.50
C GLY A 239 -13.11 13.09 6.16
N ASN A 240 -12.21 12.97 5.19
CA ASN A 240 -12.53 12.43 3.86
C ASN A 240 -13.13 11.02 3.96
N ASP A 241 -12.56 10.14 4.78
CA ASP A 241 -13.05 8.79 4.98
C ASP A 241 -14.46 8.74 5.59
N LEU A 242 -14.78 9.72 6.44
CA LEU A 242 -16.14 9.86 6.99
C LEU A 242 -17.12 10.31 5.90
N ARG A 243 -16.72 11.24 5.03
CA ARG A 243 -17.55 11.68 3.89
C ARG A 243 -17.87 10.54 2.94
N GLU A 244 -16.89 9.66 2.72
CA GLU A 244 -17.02 8.45 1.93
C GLU A 244 -17.67 7.30 2.71
N ARG A 245 -18.04 7.51 3.98
CA ARG A 245 -18.63 6.53 4.90
C ARG A 245 -17.81 5.24 5.02
N LYS A 246 -16.50 5.34 4.87
CA LYS A 246 -15.60 4.20 5.04
C LYS A 246 -15.67 3.62 6.43
N LYS A 247 -15.63 2.30 6.50
CA LYS A 247 -15.59 1.57 7.77
C LYS A 247 -14.15 1.24 8.14
N SER A 248 -13.32 2.32 8.18
CA SER A 248 -11.92 2.29 8.58
C SER A 248 -11.74 1.89 10.05
N LEU A 249 -10.55 1.59 10.49
CA LEU A 249 -10.26 1.07 11.83
C LEU A 249 -10.89 1.90 12.95
N PRO A 250 -10.81 3.25 13.02
CA PRO A 250 -11.48 4.03 14.06
C PRO A 250 -12.99 3.84 14.08
N VAL A 251 -13.60 3.72 12.90
CA VAL A 251 -15.05 3.51 12.73
C VAL A 251 -15.44 2.11 13.18
N ALA A 252 -14.72 1.08 12.72
CA ALA A 252 -14.97 -0.31 13.08
C ALA A 252 -14.89 -0.54 14.59
N VAL A 253 -13.93 0.09 15.28
CA VAL A 253 -13.82 0.04 16.75
C VAL A 253 -15.10 0.50 17.43
N VAL A 254 -15.64 1.64 17.02
CA VAL A 254 -16.85 2.21 17.63
C VAL A 254 -18.07 1.36 17.30
N LEU A 255 -18.21 0.89 16.07
CA LEU A 255 -19.31 0.04 15.65
C LEU A 255 -19.30 -1.31 16.38
N ASP A 256 -18.13 -1.92 16.56
CA ASP A 256 -17.98 -3.23 17.25
C ASP A 256 -18.26 -3.12 18.75
N GLN A 257 -17.92 -1.98 19.38
CA GLN A 257 -18.26 -1.71 20.77
C GLN A 257 -19.77 -1.55 21.01
N GLY A 258 -20.50 -1.08 20.00
CA GLY A 258 -21.94 -0.79 20.12
C GLY A 258 -22.25 0.38 21.03
N GLY A 259 -23.53 0.48 21.42
CA GLY A 259 -24.05 1.51 22.33
C GLY A 259 -24.36 2.84 21.64
N GLU A 260 -24.56 3.89 22.44
CA GLU A 260 -25.12 5.18 21.99
C GLU A 260 -24.24 5.84 20.89
N ALA A 261 -22.92 5.74 21.02
CA ALA A 261 -21.99 6.30 20.01
C ALA A 261 -22.09 5.56 18.66
N ALA A 262 -22.19 4.23 18.69
CA ALA A 262 -22.39 3.42 17.49
C ALA A 262 -23.75 3.70 16.83
N ASP A 263 -24.82 3.77 17.64
CA ASP A 263 -26.18 4.05 17.14
C ASP A 263 -26.23 5.42 16.45
N GLU A 264 -25.58 6.43 17.04
CA GLU A 264 -25.51 7.78 16.47
C GLU A 264 -24.68 7.82 15.20
N LEU A 265 -23.52 7.15 15.17
CA LEU A 265 -22.68 7.04 13.98
C LEU A 265 -23.41 6.34 12.83
N LEU A 266 -24.16 5.26 13.14
CA LEU A 266 -25.02 4.57 12.17
C LEU A 266 -26.13 5.48 11.63
N ALA A 267 -26.71 6.34 12.47
CA ALA A 267 -27.72 7.30 12.03
C ALA A 267 -27.13 8.34 11.06
N ILE A 268 -25.90 8.79 11.29
CA ILE A 268 -25.18 9.69 10.37
C ILE A 268 -24.89 8.97 9.05
N TYR A 269 -24.35 7.76 9.08
CA TYR A 269 -23.97 6.98 7.89
C TYR A 269 -25.18 6.50 7.08
N GLY A 270 -26.34 6.27 7.74
CA GLY A 270 -27.60 5.85 7.12
C GLY A 270 -28.34 6.96 6.37
N SER A 271 -27.83 8.18 6.33
CA SER A 271 -28.43 9.27 5.55
C SER A 271 -28.24 9.04 4.05
N ASP A 272 -29.28 9.23 3.24
CA ASP A 272 -29.18 9.16 1.76
C ASP A 272 -28.51 10.40 1.16
N ALA A 273 -28.38 11.50 1.93
CA ALA A 273 -27.75 12.74 1.48
C ALA A 273 -26.24 12.74 1.76
N ASP A 274 -25.49 13.50 0.97
CA ASP A 274 -24.07 13.74 1.26
C ASP A 274 -23.90 14.31 2.67
N LEU A 275 -22.85 13.85 3.39
CA LEU A 275 -22.60 14.33 4.73
C LEU A 275 -22.15 15.80 4.69
N THR A 276 -22.77 16.60 5.53
CA THR A 276 -22.38 18.00 5.74
C THR A 276 -21.12 18.12 6.59
N ASP A 277 -20.51 19.31 6.63
CA ASP A 277 -19.37 19.56 7.53
C ASP A 277 -19.73 19.36 9.01
N ASP A 278 -20.97 19.67 9.39
CA ASP A 278 -21.47 19.45 10.75
C ASP A 278 -21.61 17.94 11.06
N ASP A 279 -22.04 17.11 10.10
CA ASP A 279 -22.14 15.66 10.24
C ASP A 279 -20.75 15.04 10.40
N VAL A 280 -19.79 15.47 9.58
CA VAL A 280 -18.39 15.02 9.68
C VAL A 280 -17.78 15.42 11.01
N ALA A 281 -17.95 16.68 11.46
CA ALA A 281 -17.46 17.12 12.76
C ALA A 281 -18.07 16.34 13.92
N ARG A 282 -19.37 16.01 13.82
CA ARG A 282 -20.08 15.21 14.82
C ARG A 282 -19.57 13.77 14.85
N ALA A 283 -19.43 13.12 13.68
CA ALA A 283 -18.86 11.77 13.57
C ALA A 283 -17.43 11.73 14.13
N THR A 284 -16.58 12.70 13.78
CA THR A 284 -15.21 12.81 14.31
C THR A 284 -15.19 12.89 15.84
N ALA A 285 -16.07 13.73 16.43
CA ALA A 285 -16.17 13.85 17.89
C ALA A 285 -16.66 12.56 18.56
N LEU A 286 -17.58 11.83 17.94
CA LEU A 286 -18.04 10.51 18.43
C LEU A 286 -16.90 9.49 18.43
N LEU A 287 -16.14 9.39 17.32
CA LEU A 287 -14.98 8.47 17.22
C LEU A 287 -13.94 8.78 18.29
N GLU A 288 -13.66 10.07 18.53
CA GLU A 288 -12.68 10.48 19.52
C GLU A 288 -13.16 10.17 20.95
N ALA A 289 -14.41 10.50 21.29
CA ALA A 289 -14.99 10.25 22.61
C ALA A 289 -15.14 8.76 22.92
N ALA A 290 -15.43 7.92 21.93
CA ALA A 290 -15.55 6.47 22.07
C ALA A 290 -14.21 5.73 21.96
N GLY A 291 -13.09 6.43 21.78
CA GLY A 291 -11.74 5.84 21.77
C GLY A 291 -11.30 5.24 20.44
N GLY A 292 -12.02 5.46 19.35
CA GLY A 292 -11.65 4.97 18.01
C GLY A 292 -10.28 5.47 17.57
N ARG A 293 -9.99 6.77 17.76
CA ARG A 293 -8.67 7.35 17.47
C ARG A 293 -7.56 6.70 18.29
N SER A 294 -7.72 6.68 19.62
CA SER A 294 -6.66 6.14 20.50
C SER A 294 -6.40 4.65 20.27
N HIS A 295 -7.43 3.89 19.85
CA HIS A 295 -7.27 2.50 19.47
C HIS A 295 -6.41 2.37 18.19
N ALA A 296 -6.73 3.12 17.15
CA ALA A 296 -5.97 3.08 15.88
C ALA A 296 -4.50 3.52 16.07
N GLU A 297 -4.25 4.59 16.83
CA GLU A 297 -2.90 5.04 17.19
C GLU A 297 -2.13 3.97 17.98
N SER A 298 -2.80 3.31 18.94
CA SER A 298 -2.21 2.23 19.74
C SER A 298 -1.93 0.99 18.89
N SER A 299 -2.82 0.65 17.95
CA SER A 299 -2.65 -0.45 17.01
C SER A 299 -1.44 -0.20 16.11
N ALA A 300 -1.34 0.99 15.52
CA ALA A 300 -0.18 1.38 14.70
C ALA A 300 1.14 1.22 15.48
N GLY A 301 1.18 1.71 16.73
CA GLY A 301 2.36 1.57 17.60
C GLY A 301 2.69 0.11 17.95
N ALA A 302 1.68 -0.72 18.21
CA ALA A 302 1.87 -2.13 18.52
C ALA A 302 2.42 -2.91 17.31
N HIS A 303 1.84 -2.71 16.13
CA HIS A 303 2.32 -3.32 14.90
C HIS A 303 3.73 -2.85 14.52
N LEU A 304 4.06 -1.57 14.73
CA LEU A 304 5.43 -1.09 14.54
C LEU A 304 6.43 -1.82 15.47
N VAL A 305 6.09 -2.03 16.73
CA VAL A 305 6.95 -2.77 17.67
C VAL A 305 7.13 -4.22 17.21
N LEU A 306 6.06 -4.90 16.77
CA LEU A 306 6.13 -6.25 16.23
C LEU A 306 7.03 -6.30 14.99
N ALA A 307 6.86 -5.38 14.04
CA ALA A 307 7.74 -5.28 12.88
C ALA A 307 9.20 -5.14 13.29
N LEU A 308 9.54 -4.19 14.17
CA LEU A 308 10.93 -3.95 14.60
C LEU A 308 11.57 -5.14 15.31
N THR A 309 10.79 -6.02 15.94
CA THR A 309 11.28 -7.20 16.67
C THR A 309 11.29 -8.48 15.84
N ALA A 310 10.58 -8.53 14.72
CA ALA A 310 10.51 -9.71 13.85
C ALA A 310 11.88 -10.13 13.29
N LEU A 311 12.81 -9.18 13.14
CA LEU A 311 14.14 -9.42 12.56
C LEU A 311 15.21 -9.83 13.57
N ASP A 312 14.86 -9.96 14.85
CA ASP A 312 15.84 -10.25 15.90
C ASP A 312 16.38 -11.69 15.81
N GLY A 313 17.69 -11.85 16.00
CA GLY A 313 18.30 -13.15 16.29
C GLY A 313 18.52 -14.09 15.10
N LEU A 314 18.27 -13.68 13.85
CA LEU A 314 18.37 -14.53 12.65
C LEU A 314 19.64 -14.30 11.80
N GLY A 315 20.61 -13.53 12.33
CA GLY A 315 21.90 -13.32 11.67
C GLY A 315 21.82 -12.48 10.40
N PHE A 316 20.88 -11.55 10.35
CA PHE A 316 20.78 -10.53 9.31
C PHE A 316 21.96 -9.54 9.38
N ASP A 317 22.23 -8.85 8.29
CA ASP A 317 23.19 -7.74 8.26
C ASP A 317 22.66 -6.55 9.09
N ASP A 318 23.45 -6.11 10.06
CA ASP A 318 23.06 -5.06 11.01
C ASP A 318 22.73 -3.73 10.30
N GLY A 319 23.44 -3.40 9.21
CA GLY A 319 23.23 -2.18 8.45
C GLY A 319 21.89 -2.19 7.70
N ALA A 320 21.60 -3.30 7.02
CA ALA A 320 20.34 -3.47 6.31
C ALA A 320 19.13 -3.52 7.28
N VAL A 321 19.28 -4.15 8.45
CA VAL A 321 18.26 -4.14 9.50
C VAL A 321 18.04 -2.72 10.03
N ALA A 322 19.09 -1.93 10.22
CA ALA A 322 18.94 -0.53 10.62
C ALA A 322 18.16 0.28 9.58
N ASP A 323 18.48 0.12 8.28
CA ASP A 323 17.77 0.78 7.19
C ASP A 323 16.28 0.35 7.11
N LEU A 324 15.98 -0.96 7.30
CA LEU A 324 14.60 -1.48 7.38
C LEU A 324 13.84 -0.85 8.56
N ASN A 325 14.47 -0.79 9.72
CA ASN A 325 13.88 -0.19 10.91
C ASN A 325 13.64 1.32 10.75
N ASP A 326 14.57 2.04 10.13
CA ASP A 326 14.40 3.47 9.85
C ASP A 326 13.28 3.72 8.83
N LEU A 327 13.14 2.83 7.85
CA LEU A 327 12.05 2.87 6.89
C LEU A 327 10.70 2.59 7.56
N ALA A 328 10.64 1.62 8.48
CA ALA A 328 9.44 1.31 9.24
C ALA A 328 9.00 2.50 10.12
N ARG A 329 9.94 3.13 10.83
CA ARG A 329 9.66 4.34 11.61
C ARG A 329 9.20 5.51 10.71
N PHE A 330 9.88 5.73 9.58
CA PHE A 330 9.48 6.77 8.62
C PHE A 330 8.05 6.60 8.09
N VAL A 331 7.61 5.36 7.97
CA VAL A 331 6.25 5.01 7.52
C VAL A 331 5.22 5.23 8.63
N ALA A 332 5.55 4.85 9.87
CA ALA A 332 4.66 4.96 11.03
C ALA A 332 4.61 6.37 11.63
N ASP A 333 5.69 7.14 11.53
CA ASP A 333 5.80 8.50 12.09
C ASP A 333 5.30 9.59 11.11
N ARG A 334 4.31 9.29 10.28
CA ARG A 334 3.64 10.34 9.50
C ARG A 334 2.95 11.28 10.46
N ASP A 335 3.32 12.57 10.41
CA ASP A 335 2.76 13.62 11.27
C ASP A 335 1.24 13.69 11.09
N PHE A 336 0.53 13.55 12.22
CA PHE A 336 -0.91 13.69 12.34
C PHE A 336 -1.33 15.15 12.29
#